data_0417b422ec1e227c9e300240b316a6ac
#
_entry.id   0417b422ec1e227c9e300240b316a6ac
#
_cell.length_a   1.000
_cell.length_b   1.000
_cell.length_c   1.000
_cell.angle_alpha   90.00
_cell.angle_beta   90.00
_cell.angle_gamma   90.00
#
_symmetry.space_group_name_H-M   'P 1'
#
loop_
_entity.id
_entity.type
_entity.pdbx_description
1 polymer ?
#
loop_
_entity_poly.entity_id
_entity_poly.type
_entity_poly.pdbx_seq_one_letter_code
_entity_poly.pdbx_strand_id
1 'polypeptide(L)'
;MSGELTEPGRARTNAMVRALERTATGWRLTIGSAADPEYLDADAVILATPAAPAARLLKDSAGEAAARLAEIPYASMAIVTLAFRGEDLFQQQSPAQQRSGYLVPAVDGRAVKAVTFSTLKWPHLAAQAPVHVVRCSVGRSGDVAVLQRDDEDLAALAAAELAGAIGITATPVARRVTRWGGGLPQYNVGHLDRVAAIRAAVAGRPGLAVAGAAYDGVGIPACVSTAKSAAAQVLAYLARPQALRAT
;
A
#
# COMPACT_ATOMS: atom_id res chain seq x y z
N MET A 1 3.60 16.70 1.17
CA MET A 1 4.20 16.17 -0.08
C MET A 1 3.21 16.14 -1.26
N SER A 2 2.13 16.91 -1.20
CA SER A 2 1.10 16.97 -2.25
C SER A 2 1.21 18.18 -3.19
N GLY A 3 2.11 19.12 -2.94
CA GLY A 3 2.19 20.37 -3.70
C GLY A 3 2.84 20.28 -5.09
N GLU A 4 3.75 19.32 -5.31
CA GLU A 4 4.47 19.20 -6.59
C GLU A 4 3.76 18.33 -7.65
N LEU A 5 2.74 17.55 -7.24
CA LEU A 5 2.01 16.66 -8.15
C LEU A 5 0.72 17.29 -8.71
N THR A 6 0.37 18.50 -8.30
CA THR A 6 -0.89 19.16 -8.66
C THR A 6 -0.77 20.18 -9.81
N GLU A 7 0.41 20.32 -10.41
CA GLU A 7 0.53 21.15 -11.62
C GLU A 7 -0.27 20.52 -12.77
N PRO A 8 -1.05 21.33 -13.51
CA PRO A 8 -1.79 20.85 -14.67
C PRO A 8 -0.87 20.13 -15.67
N GLY A 9 -1.19 18.87 -15.98
CA GLY A 9 -0.42 18.04 -16.90
C GLY A 9 0.57 17.07 -16.27
N ARG A 10 0.84 17.14 -14.95
CA ARG A 10 1.76 16.21 -14.25
C ARG A 10 1.08 15.03 -13.57
N ALA A 11 -0.20 15.15 -13.18
CA ALA A 11 -0.97 14.05 -12.58
C ALA A 11 -2.33 13.93 -13.26
N ARG A 12 -2.70 12.68 -13.59
CA ARG A 12 -4.01 12.35 -14.15
C ARG A 12 -4.69 11.34 -13.23
N THR A 13 -5.86 11.69 -12.74
CA THR A 13 -6.77 10.80 -12.02
C THR A 13 -7.79 10.18 -12.97
N ASN A 14 -8.44 9.08 -12.55
CA ASN A 14 -9.42 8.34 -13.36
C ASN A 14 -8.85 7.84 -14.71
N ALA A 15 -7.53 7.66 -14.80
CA ALA A 15 -6.79 7.25 -15.98
C ALA A 15 -6.25 5.82 -15.79
N MET A 16 -7.12 4.80 -15.88
CA MET A 16 -6.73 3.41 -15.72
C MET A 16 -5.93 2.93 -16.94
N VAL A 17 -4.67 2.56 -16.72
CA VAL A 17 -3.85 1.91 -17.74
C VAL A 17 -4.25 0.43 -17.83
N ARG A 18 -4.63 -0.02 -19.02
CA ARG A 18 -5.11 -1.39 -19.30
C ARG A 18 -4.07 -2.27 -19.97
N ALA A 19 -3.24 -1.67 -20.83
CA ALA A 19 -2.18 -2.37 -21.52
C ALA A 19 -0.91 -1.52 -21.59
N LEU A 20 0.22 -2.19 -21.67
CA LEU A 20 1.54 -1.61 -21.86
C LEU A 20 2.28 -2.40 -22.94
N GLU A 21 2.54 -1.76 -24.06
CA GLU A 21 3.12 -2.37 -25.23
C GLU A 21 4.47 -1.73 -25.57
N ARG A 22 5.41 -2.54 -26.02
CA ARG A 22 6.69 -2.04 -26.55
C ARG A 22 6.47 -1.50 -27.97
N THR A 23 6.97 -0.29 -28.24
CA THR A 23 7.03 0.28 -29.59
C THR A 23 8.47 0.30 -30.11
N ALA A 24 8.67 0.70 -31.34
CA ALA A 24 10.02 0.83 -31.92
C ALA A 24 10.88 1.86 -31.17
N THR A 25 10.28 2.89 -30.57
CA THR A 25 10.98 4.01 -29.94
C THR A 25 10.76 4.14 -28.44
N GLY A 26 9.86 3.36 -27.86
CA GLY A 26 9.49 3.49 -26.47
C GLY A 26 8.37 2.53 -26.06
N TRP A 27 7.36 3.06 -25.42
CA TRP A 27 6.24 2.33 -24.85
C TRP A 27 4.92 3.00 -25.20
N ARG A 28 3.88 2.20 -25.43
CA ARG A 28 2.50 2.67 -25.58
C ARG A 28 1.64 2.20 -24.42
N LEU A 29 0.95 3.12 -23.80
CA LEU A 29 -0.05 2.86 -22.76
C LEU A 29 -1.44 2.98 -23.37
N THR A 30 -2.28 1.96 -23.14
CA THR A 30 -3.72 2.04 -23.43
C THR A 30 -4.45 2.42 -22.15
N ILE A 31 -5.15 3.56 -22.17
CA ILE A 31 -5.81 4.18 -21.01
C ILE A 31 -7.33 4.20 -21.24
N GLY A 32 -8.11 4.14 -20.16
CA GLY A 32 -9.55 4.33 -20.19
C GLY A 32 -10.36 3.06 -20.41
N SER A 33 -11.55 3.16 -21.03
CA SER A 33 -12.44 2.03 -21.24
C SER A 33 -12.05 1.22 -22.49
N ALA A 34 -12.49 -0.04 -22.57
CA ALA A 34 -12.29 -0.84 -23.77
C ALA A 34 -13.08 -0.31 -24.98
N ALA A 35 -14.20 0.39 -24.73
CA ALA A 35 -15.04 0.97 -25.77
C ALA A 35 -14.50 2.29 -26.32
N ASP A 36 -13.71 3.01 -25.51
CA ASP A 36 -13.11 4.30 -25.86
C ASP A 36 -11.69 4.38 -25.30
N PRO A 37 -10.71 3.72 -25.94
CA PRO A 37 -9.34 3.70 -25.50
C PRO A 37 -8.59 4.97 -25.91
N GLU A 38 -7.85 5.55 -24.99
CA GLU A 38 -6.84 6.57 -25.28
C GLU A 38 -5.46 5.90 -25.37
N TYR A 39 -4.62 6.35 -26.28
CA TYR A 39 -3.24 5.88 -26.44
C TYR A 39 -2.27 6.99 -26.05
N LEU A 40 -1.31 6.65 -25.18
CA LEU A 40 -0.24 7.53 -24.76
C LEU A 40 1.11 6.87 -25.04
N ASP A 41 1.90 7.48 -25.90
CA ASP A 41 3.27 7.04 -26.16
C ASP A 41 4.24 7.72 -25.19
N ALA A 42 5.22 6.96 -24.71
CA ALA A 42 6.23 7.42 -23.75
C ALA A 42 7.60 6.80 -24.08
N ASP A 43 8.66 7.56 -23.91
CA ASP A 43 10.04 7.06 -24.08
C ASP A 43 10.42 6.02 -23.03
N ALA A 44 9.87 6.15 -21.81
CA ALA A 44 10.13 5.24 -20.70
C ALA A 44 8.93 5.19 -19.73
N VAL A 45 8.83 4.10 -18.94
CA VAL A 45 7.75 3.85 -18.00
C VAL A 45 8.30 3.32 -16.68
N ILE A 46 7.78 3.85 -15.57
CA ILE A 46 7.96 3.28 -14.23
C ILE A 46 6.62 2.72 -13.77
N LEU A 47 6.55 1.40 -13.54
CA LEU A 47 5.39 0.75 -12.95
C LEU A 47 5.49 0.82 -11.42
N ALA A 48 4.68 1.68 -10.79
CA ALA A 48 4.58 1.82 -9.34
C ALA A 48 3.27 1.25 -8.78
N THR A 49 2.66 0.33 -9.52
CA THR A 49 1.41 -0.35 -9.16
C THR A 49 1.68 -1.58 -8.26
N PRO A 50 0.67 -2.09 -7.52
CA PRO A 50 0.77 -3.39 -6.84
C PRO A 50 1.16 -4.52 -7.80
N ALA A 51 1.69 -5.64 -7.27
CA ALA A 51 2.28 -6.71 -8.07
C ALA A 51 1.29 -7.33 -9.08
N ALA A 52 0.04 -7.60 -8.70
CA ALA A 52 -0.92 -8.21 -9.61
C ALA A 52 -1.31 -7.30 -10.81
N PRO A 53 -1.60 -6.00 -10.64
CA PRO A 53 -1.70 -5.08 -11.78
C PRO A 53 -0.44 -4.98 -12.62
N ALA A 54 0.74 -4.89 -12.00
CA ALA A 54 2.01 -4.88 -12.74
C ALA A 54 2.20 -6.16 -13.57
N ALA A 55 1.89 -7.33 -13.01
CA ALA A 55 1.94 -8.61 -13.73
C ALA A 55 1.05 -8.61 -14.98
N ARG A 56 -0.16 -8.07 -14.87
CA ARG A 56 -1.07 -7.97 -16.04
C ARG A 56 -0.49 -7.07 -17.13
N LEU A 57 0.06 -5.92 -16.75
CA LEU A 57 0.64 -4.97 -17.70
C LEU A 57 1.91 -5.50 -18.38
N LEU A 58 2.67 -6.35 -17.69
CA LEU A 58 3.94 -6.90 -18.19
C LEU A 58 3.79 -8.24 -18.92
N LYS A 59 2.58 -8.81 -18.98
CA LYS A 59 2.36 -10.16 -19.49
C LYS A 59 2.98 -10.40 -20.87
N ASP A 60 2.80 -9.48 -21.80
CA ASP A 60 3.25 -9.63 -23.18
C ASP A 60 4.66 -9.04 -23.42
N SER A 61 5.06 -8.03 -22.63
CA SER A 61 6.35 -7.34 -22.82
C SER A 61 7.48 -7.90 -21.98
N ALA A 62 7.19 -8.47 -20.79
CA ALA A 62 8.16 -9.03 -19.85
C ALA A 62 7.55 -10.21 -19.07
N GLY A 63 7.19 -11.28 -19.80
CA GLY A 63 6.44 -12.43 -19.28
C GLY A 63 7.06 -13.10 -18.05
N GLU A 64 8.39 -13.19 -17.96
CA GLU A 64 9.08 -13.72 -16.77
C GLU A 64 8.85 -12.84 -15.55
N ALA A 65 9.01 -11.51 -15.68
CA ALA A 65 8.70 -10.57 -14.60
C ALA A 65 7.22 -10.67 -14.19
N ALA A 66 6.31 -10.78 -15.16
CA ALA A 66 4.88 -10.93 -14.93
C ALA A 66 4.56 -12.20 -14.12
N ALA A 67 5.15 -13.33 -14.48
CA ALA A 67 4.98 -14.60 -13.75
C ALA A 67 5.43 -14.47 -12.29
N ARG A 68 6.62 -13.92 -12.05
CA ARG A 68 7.18 -13.72 -10.71
C ARG A 68 6.38 -12.71 -9.87
N LEU A 69 5.86 -11.65 -10.48
CA LEU A 69 4.98 -10.68 -9.81
C LEU A 69 3.65 -11.31 -9.40
N ALA A 70 3.07 -12.18 -10.24
CA ALA A 70 1.83 -12.87 -9.94
C ALA A 70 1.94 -13.82 -8.73
N GLU A 71 3.14 -14.28 -8.40
CA GLU A 71 3.42 -15.13 -7.22
C GLU A 71 3.44 -14.36 -5.90
N ILE A 72 3.46 -13.02 -5.91
CA ILE A 72 3.49 -12.22 -4.67
C ILE A 72 2.07 -12.14 -4.09
N PRO A 73 1.79 -12.82 -2.96
CA PRO A 73 0.47 -12.77 -2.36
C PRO A 73 0.24 -11.44 -1.65
N TYR A 74 -1.01 -11.06 -1.52
CA TYR A 74 -1.42 -9.85 -0.80
C TYR A 74 -2.43 -10.20 0.29
N ALA A 75 -2.26 -9.61 1.47
CA ALA A 75 -3.23 -9.67 2.53
C ALA A 75 -4.23 -8.50 2.45
N SER A 76 -5.48 -8.82 2.72
CA SER A 76 -6.53 -7.82 2.97
C SER A 76 -6.60 -7.49 4.45
N MET A 77 -7.05 -6.28 4.77
CA MET A 77 -7.26 -5.86 6.15
C MET A 77 -8.36 -4.79 6.23
N ALA A 78 -8.90 -4.62 7.43
CA ALA A 78 -9.73 -3.47 7.78
C ALA A 78 -9.05 -2.66 8.88
N ILE A 79 -9.13 -1.34 8.78
CA ILE A 79 -8.77 -0.41 9.84
C ILE A 79 -10.07 0.11 10.45
N VAL A 80 -10.32 -0.29 11.69
CA VAL A 80 -11.42 0.23 12.50
C VAL A 80 -10.89 1.41 13.29
N THR A 81 -11.40 2.60 12.99
CA THR A 81 -11.07 3.83 13.71
C THR A 81 -12.21 4.13 14.67
N LEU A 82 -11.88 4.26 15.95
CA LEU A 82 -12.80 4.57 17.03
C LEU A 82 -12.39 5.90 17.67
N ALA A 83 -13.35 6.79 17.88
CA ALA A 83 -13.14 8.04 18.60
C ALA A 83 -13.87 8.00 19.96
N PHE A 84 -13.17 8.40 21.01
CA PHE A 84 -13.66 8.42 22.38
C PHE A 84 -13.58 9.83 22.94
N ARG A 85 -14.58 10.26 23.73
CA ARG A 85 -14.52 11.48 24.55
C ARG A 85 -14.04 11.13 25.94
N GLY A 86 -13.42 12.10 26.59
CA GLY A 86 -12.98 12.01 27.98
C GLY A 86 -11.49 12.35 28.11
N GLU A 87 -11.17 13.12 29.16
CA GLU A 87 -9.78 13.53 29.42
C GLU A 87 -8.93 12.34 29.92
N ASP A 88 -9.58 11.29 30.43
CA ASP A 88 -8.95 10.23 31.21
C ASP A 88 -8.85 8.86 30.51
N LEU A 89 -9.13 8.76 29.22
CA LEU A 89 -9.16 7.46 28.52
C LEU A 89 -7.85 6.65 28.73
N PHE A 90 -6.72 7.34 28.90
CA PHE A 90 -5.41 6.75 29.11
C PHE A 90 -4.76 7.13 30.45
N GLN A 91 -5.41 7.92 31.32
CA GLN A 91 -4.82 8.37 32.60
C GLN A 91 -4.66 7.26 33.63
N GLN A 92 -5.46 6.18 33.53
CA GLN A 92 -5.31 5.00 34.37
C GLN A 92 -4.09 4.13 33.97
N GLN A 93 -3.46 4.46 32.86
CA GLN A 93 -2.22 3.81 32.43
C GLN A 93 -1.04 4.55 33.06
N SER A 94 -0.14 3.80 33.69
CA SER A 94 1.12 4.39 34.16
C SER A 94 1.89 5.02 32.98
N PRO A 95 2.78 6.01 33.21
CA PRO A 95 3.61 6.61 32.17
C PRO A 95 4.38 5.57 31.34
N ALA A 96 4.75 4.44 31.96
CA ALA A 96 5.40 3.32 31.29
C ALA A 96 4.44 2.55 30.34
N GLN A 97 3.14 2.68 30.50
CA GLN A 97 2.09 2.08 29.67
C GLN A 97 1.55 3.04 28.59
N GLN A 98 1.90 4.33 28.65
CA GLN A 98 1.58 5.33 27.63
C GLN A 98 2.39 5.09 26.35
N ARG A 99 2.02 4.04 25.63
CA ARG A 99 2.64 3.66 24.36
C ARG A 99 1.82 4.17 23.18
N SER A 100 2.46 4.35 22.03
CA SER A 100 1.77 4.78 20.81
C SER A 100 0.84 3.70 20.22
N GLY A 101 0.85 2.48 20.78
CA GLY A 101 0.05 1.34 20.36
C GLY A 101 0.67 0.01 20.79
N TYR A 102 0.06 -1.10 20.37
CA TYR A 102 0.57 -2.47 20.61
C TYR A 102 0.23 -3.40 19.45
N LEU A 103 0.97 -4.49 19.37
CA LEU A 103 0.71 -5.61 18.45
C LEU A 103 0.13 -6.79 19.25
N VAL A 104 -0.76 -7.53 18.61
CA VAL A 104 -1.36 -8.74 19.17
C VAL A 104 -0.84 -9.95 18.40
N PRO A 105 -0.11 -10.89 19.05
CA PRO A 105 0.36 -12.10 18.43
C PRO A 105 -0.78 -12.97 17.88
N ALA A 106 -0.52 -13.73 16.82
CA ALA A 106 -1.54 -14.60 16.24
C ALA A 106 -1.99 -15.71 17.20
N VAL A 107 -1.10 -16.15 18.10
CA VAL A 107 -1.38 -17.20 19.10
C VAL A 107 -2.48 -16.80 20.09
N ASP A 108 -2.72 -15.49 20.29
CA ASP A 108 -3.77 -15.00 21.19
C ASP A 108 -5.19 -15.18 20.62
N GLY A 109 -5.32 -15.60 19.35
CA GLY A 109 -6.60 -15.86 18.69
C GLY A 109 -7.50 -14.64 18.53
N ARG A 110 -6.99 -13.41 18.74
CA ARG A 110 -7.76 -12.17 18.63
C ARG A 110 -7.86 -11.72 17.17
N ALA A 111 -8.99 -11.14 16.81
CA ALA A 111 -9.22 -10.57 15.48
C ALA A 111 -8.42 -9.28 15.25
N VAL A 112 -8.28 -8.44 16.26
CA VAL A 112 -7.43 -7.25 16.23
C VAL A 112 -5.96 -7.70 16.33
N LYS A 113 -5.18 -7.37 15.31
CA LYS A 113 -3.74 -7.72 15.24
C LYS A 113 -2.80 -6.59 15.65
N ALA A 114 -3.29 -5.34 15.62
CA ALA A 114 -2.52 -4.16 16.00
C ALA A 114 -3.46 -3.04 16.43
N VAL A 115 -3.02 -2.25 17.40
CA VAL A 115 -3.71 -1.05 17.87
C VAL A 115 -2.75 0.12 17.82
N THR A 116 -3.22 1.27 17.34
CA THR A 116 -2.49 2.54 17.35
C THR A 116 -3.32 3.60 18.08
N PHE A 117 -2.76 4.20 19.10
CA PHE A 117 -3.31 5.36 19.80
C PHE A 117 -2.90 6.63 19.05
N SER A 118 -3.71 7.00 18.04
CA SER A 118 -3.32 8.02 17.06
C SER A 118 -3.06 9.39 17.70
N THR A 119 -3.87 9.79 18.65
CA THR A 119 -3.73 11.08 19.36
C THR A 119 -2.53 11.12 20.33
N LEU A 120 -2.12 9.96 20.89
CA LEU A 120 -0.89 9.85 21.65
C LEU A 120 0.35 9.84 20.74
N LYS A 121 0.25 9.13 19.63
CA LYS A 121 1.36 9.01 18.65
C LYS A 121 1.63 10.32 17.92
N TRP A 122 0.58 11.09 17.65
CA TRP A 122 0.63 12.34 16.91
C TRP A 122 -0.13 13.45 17.68
N PRO A 123 0.54 14.20 18.57
CA PRO A 123 -0.09 15.20 19.44
C PRO A 123 -0.87 16.28 18.68
N HIS A 124 -0.47 16.62 17.45
CA HIS A 124 -1.19 17.59 16.63
C HIS A 124 -2.63 17.15 16.28
N LEU A 125 -2.92 15.84 16.32
CA LEU A 125 -4.30 15.34 16.13
C LEU A 125 -5.14 15.59 17.37
N ALA A 126 -4.56 15.49 18.57
CA ALA A 126 -5.27 15.79 19.82
C ALA A 126 -5.65 17.27 19.92
N ALA A 127 -4.82 18.17 19.37
CA ALA A 127 -5.08 19.61 19.37
C ALA A 127 -6.27 20.02 18.45
N GLN A 128 -6.69 19.17 17.51
CA GLN A 128 -7.74 19.49 16.55
C GLN A 128 -9.17 19.17 17.07
N ALA A 129 -9.30 18.25 18.01
CA ALA A 129 -10.60 17.88 18.58
C ALA A 129 -10.42 17.24 19.96
N PRO A 130 -11.35 17.48 20.92
CA PRO A 130 -11.29 16.89 22.26
C PRO A 130 -11.72 15.42 22.25
N VAL A 131 -11.07 14.60 21.43
CA VAL A 131 -11.32 13.17 21.29
C VAL A 131 -10.03 12.39 21.22
N HIS A 132 -10.04 11.19 21.77
CA HIS A 132 -8.98 10.20 21.59
C HIS A 132 -9.30 9.31 20.40
N VAL A 133 -8.37 9.24 19.44
CA VAL A 133 -8.54 8.41 18.24
C VAL A 133 -7.69 7.14 18.38
N VAL A 134 -8.36 5.99 18.33
CA VAL A 134 -7.76 4.66 18.36
C VAL A 134 -8.01 3.97 17.03
N ARG A 135 -6.98 3.37 16.44
CA ARG A 135 -7.08 2.60 15.20
C ARG A 135 -6.74 1.14 15.48
N CYS A 136 -7.69 0.25 15.21
CA CYS A 136 -7.54 -1.19 15.32
C CYS A 136 -7.38 -1.79 13.93
N SER A 137 -6.34 -2.57 13.70
CA SER A 137 -6.14 -3.32 12.46
C SER A 137 -6.67 -4.73 12.61
N VAL A 138 -7.61 -5.13 11.73
CA VAL A 138 -8.29 -6.43 11.72
C VAL A 138 -7.97 -7.15 10.41
N GLY A 139 -7.91 -8.48 10.45
CA GLY A 139 -7.58 -9.33 9.29
C GLY A 139 -6.10 -9.67 9.22
N ARG A 140 -5.81 -10.97 9.10
CA ARG A 140 -4.47 -11.55 8.95
C ARG A 140 -4.36 -12.24 7.59
N SER A 141 -3.14 -12.49 7.15
CA SER A 141 -2.91 -13.30 5.94
C SER A 141 -3.51 -14.69 6.15
N GLY A 142 -4.34 -15.15 5.19
CA GLY A 142 -5.06 -16.41 5.26
C GLY A 142 -6.37 -16.39 6.07
N ASP A 143 -6.61 -15.37 6.89
CA ASP A 143 -7.86 -15.20 7.66
C ASP A 143 -8.64 -13.99 7.13
N VAL A 144 -9.52 -14.24 6.18
CA VAL A 144 -10.39 -13.22 5.57
C VAL A 144 -11.83 -13.28 6.08
N ALA A 145 -12.19 -14.30 6.86
CA ALA A 145 -13.58 -14.50 7.30
C ALA A 145 -14.07 -13.32 8.16
N VAL A 146 -13.24 -12.81 9.06
CA VAL A 146 -13.55 -11.65 9.90
C VAL A 146 -13.86 -10.40 9.08
N LEU A 147 -13.25 -10.27 7.89
CA LEU A 147 -13.44 -9.11 7.01
C LEU A 147 -14.77 -9.14 6.24
N GLN A 148 -15.53 -10.24 6.30
CA GLN A 148 -16.87 -10.34 5.70
C GLN A 148 -17.98 -9.77 6.59
N ARG A 149 -17.67 -9.49 7.87
CA ARG A 149 -18.61 -8.83 8.79
C ARG A 149 -18.92 -7.42 8.30
N ASP A 150 -20.10 -6.91 8.65
CA ASP A 150 -20.42 -5.52 8.37
C ASP A 150 -19.57 -4.54 9.20
N ASP A 151 -19.67 -3.25 8.91
CA ASP A 151 -18.84 -2.23 9.56
C ASP A 151 -19.22 -2.03 11.03
N GLU A 152 -20.49 -2.25 11.39
CA GLU A 152 -20.98 -2.14 12.75
C GLU A 152 -20.43 -3.26 13.62
N ASP A 153 -20.49 -4.49 13.14
CA ASP A 153 -19.94 -5.67 13.78
C ASP A 153 -18.41 -5.58 13.96
N LEU A 154 -17.69 -5.07 12.95
CA LEU A 154 -16.25 -4.86 13.07
C LEU A 154 -15.90 -3.78 14.11
N ALA A 155 -16.69 -2.72 14.19
CA ALA A 155 -16.49 -1.68 15.19
C ALA A 155 -16.80 -2.17 16.61
N ALA A 156 -17.88 -2.95 16.79
CA ALA A 156 -18.23 -3.58 18.07
C ALA A 156 -17.14 -4.58 18.51
N LEU A 157 -16.69 -5.43 17.61
CA LEU A 157 -15.58 -6.37 17.85
C LEU A 157 -14.31 -5.65 18.32
N ALA A 158 -13.89 -4.60 17.61
CA ALA A 158 -12.70 -3.84 17.95
C ALA A 158 -12.84 -3.16 19.33
N ALA A 159 -14.00 -2.60 19.65
CA ALA A 159 -14.25 -1.99 20.96
C ALA A 159 -14.22 -3.04 22.09
N ALA A 160 -14.83 -4.20 21.90
CA ALA A 160 -14.81 -5.30 22.87
C ALA A 160 -13.38 -5.82 23.11
N GLU A 161 -12.57 -5.97 22.06
CA GLU A 161 -11.18 -6.42 22.20
C GLU A 161 -10.29 -5.35 22.88
N LEU A 162 -10.52 -4.06 22.64
CA LEU A 162 -9.87 -2.99 23.39
C LEU A 162 -10.23 -3.03 24.87
N ALA A 163 -11.52 -3.22 25.21
CA ALA A 163 -11.97 -3.36 26.60
C ALA A 163 -11.28 -4.52 27.29
N GLY A 164 -11.22 -5.69 26.64
CA GLY A 164 -10.56 -6.87 27.19
C GLY A 164 -9.03 -6.80 27.28
N ALA A 165 -8.38 -6.02 26.41
CA ALA A 165 -6.93 -5.93 26.36
C ALA A 165 -6.36 -4.87 27.30
N ILE A 166 -6.99 -3.70 27.41
CA ILE A 166 -6.46 -2.52 28.09
C ILE A 166 -7.48 -1.77 28.96
N GLY A 167 -8.68 -2.34 29.16
CA GLY A 167 -9.69 -1.80 30.06
C GLY A 167 -10.45 -0.57 29.53
N ILE A 168 -10.37 -0.22 28.24
CA ILE A 168 -11.16 0.87 27.67
C ILE A 168 -12.61 0.40 27.50
N THR A 169 -13.46 0.73 28.45
CA THR A 169 -14.90 0.38 28.46
C THR A 169 -15.80 1.52 27.98
N ALA A 170 -15.25 2.70 27.70
CA ALA A 170 -15.98 3.85 27.20
C ALA A 170 -16.62 3.53 25.83
N THR A 171 -17.83 4.02 25.60
CA THR A 171 -18.51 3.90 24.30
C THR A 171 -17.90 4.87 23.29
N PRO A 172 -17.48 4.40 22.10
CA PRO A 172 -17.01 5.30 21.06
C PRO A 172 -18.09 6.28 20.61
N VAL A 173 -17.74 7.57 20.52
CA VAL A 173 -18.67 8.62 20.03
C VAL A 173 -18.70 8.69 18.50
N ALA A 174 -17.72 8.14 17.83
CA ALA A 174 -17.69 7.97 16.38
C ALA A 174 -16.89 6.73 15.99
N ARG A 175 -17.26 6.13 14.86
CA ARG A 175 -16.59 4.96 14.29
C ARG A 175 -16.47 5.08 12.78
N ARG A 176 -15.39 4.50 12.21
CA ARG A 176 -15.19 4.37 10.77
C ARG A 176 -14.43 3.10 10.47
N VAL A 177 -14.91 2.32 9.53
CA VAL A 177 -14.20 1.16 8.99
C VAL A 177 -13.66 1.50 7.60
N THR A 178 -12.38 1.25 7.37
CA THR A 178 -11.75 1.40 6.07
C THR A 178 -11.17 0.05 5.66
N ARG A 179 -11.67 -0.51 4.55
CA ARG A 179 -11.23 -1.81 4.03
C ARG A 179 -10.14 -1.64 2.98
N TRP A 180 -9.10 -2.44 3.10
CA TRP A 180 -7.98 -2.50 2.18
C TRP A 180 -7.91 -3.89 1.56
N GLY A 181 -8.61 -4.08 0.45
CA GLY A 181 -8.59 -5.34 -0.29
C GLY A 181 -7.24 -5.52 -0.99
N GLY A 182 -6.51 -6.59 -0.66
CA GLY A 182 -5.19 -6.84 -1.23
C GLY A 182 -4.23 -5.67 -1.04
N GLY A 183 -4.26 -5.00 0.12
CA GLY A 183 -3.50 -3.76 0.34
C GLY A 183 -2.05 -3.98 0.77
N LEU A 184 -1.68 -5.19 1.24
CA LEU A 184 -0.37 -5.43 1.84
C LEU A 184 0.32 -6.65 1.22
N PRO A 185 1.42 -6.47 0.46
CA PRO A 185 2.19 -7.60 -0.06
C PRO A 185 2.81 -8.43 1.06
N GLN A 186 2.87 -9.74 0.85
CA GLN A 186 3.42 -10.69 1.81
C GLN A 186 4.76 -11.21 1.30
N TYR A 187 5.81 -11.08 2.12
CA TYR A 187 7.17 -11.50 1.77
C TYR A 187 7.43 -12.90 2.30
N ASN A 188 6.98 -13.88 1.55
CA ASN A 188 7.23 -15.28 1.86
C ASN A 188 8.71 -15.66 1.64
N VAL A 189 9.10 -16.82 2.13
CA VAL A 189 10.44 -17.38 1.87
C VAL A 189 10.75 -17.35 0.38
N GLY A 190 11.97 -16.94 0.01
CA GLY A 190 12.38 -16.75 -1.39
C GLY A 190 11.95 -15.40 -2.02
N HIS A 191 11.39 -14.45 -1.23
CA HIS A 191 10.97 -13.16 -1.76
C HIS A 191 12.11 -12.35 -2.38
N LEU A 192 13.30 -12.34 -1.77
CA LEU A 192 14.46 -11.60 -2.29
C LEU A 192 14.91 -12.15 -3.64
N ASP A 193 14.95 -13.46 -3.80
CA ASP A 193 15.30 -14.10 -5.08
C ASP A 193 14.26 -13.79 -6.15
N ARG A 194 12.98 -13.80 -5.77
CA ARG A 194 11.88 -13.40 -6.67
C ARG A 194 12.04 -11.95 -7.12
N VAL A 195 12.34 -11.02 -6.22
CA VAL A 195 12.57 -9.61 -6.56
C VAL A 195 13.78 -9.44 -7.47
N ALA A 196 14.87 -10.17 -7.20
CA ALA A 196 16.04 -10.17 -8.07
C ALA A 196 15.72 -10.66 -9.50
N ALA A 197 14.95 -11.74 -9.63
CA ALA A 197 14.52 -12.26 -10.92
C ALA A 197 13.57 -11.27 -11.67
N ILE A 198 12.62 -10.63 -10.97
CA ILE A 198 11.77 -9.58 -11.54
C ILE A 198 12.63 -8.45 -12.11
N ARG A 199 13.58 -7.95 -11.33
CA ARG A 199 14.46 -6.86 -11.75
C ARG A 199 15.35 -7.23 -12.93
N ALA A 200 15.88 -8.44 -12.95
CA ALA A 200 16.69 -8.94 -14.08
C ALA A 200 15.85 -8.99 -15.37
N ALA A 201 14.62 -9.51 -15.30
CA ALA A 201 13.71 -9.58 -16.44
C ALA A 201 13.29 -8.19 -16.94
N VAL A 202 13.05 -7.23 -16.01
CA VAL A 202 12.72 -5.83 -16.34
C VAL A 202 13.93 -5.09 -16.91
N ALA A 203 15.14 -5.33 -16.40
CA ALA A 203 16.36 -4.70 -16.90
C ALA A 203 16.65 -5.05 -18.39
N GLY A 204 16.18 -6.22 -18.85
CA GLY A 204 16.20 -6.59 -20.27
C GLY A 204 15.19 -5.83 -21.14
N ARG A 205 14.43 -4.89 -20.59
CA ARG A 205 13.40 -4.10 -21.30
C ARG A 205 13.77 -2.61 -21.24
N PRO A 206 14.39 -2.06 -22.30
CA PRO A 206 14.86 -0.69 -22.31
C PRO A 206 13.74 0.31 -21.98
N GLY A 207 14.03 1.28 -21.10
CA GLY A 207 13.07 2.29 -20.68
C GLY A 207 11.98 1.81 -19.70
N LEU A 208 12.05 0.58 -19.17
CA LEU A 208 11.12 0.07 -18.19
C LEU A 208 11.78 -0.06 -16.81
N ALA A 209 11.07 0.37 -15.77
CA ALA A 209 11.47 0.16 -14.39
C ALA A 209 10.25 -0.14 -13.50
N VAL A 210 10.50 -0.70 -12.31
CA VAL A 210 9.46 -1.05 -11.32
C VAL A 210 9.81 -0.45 -9.97
N ALA A 211 8.78 -0.03 -9.20
CA ALA A 211 8.93 0.54 -7.87
C ALA A 211 7.71 0.22 -6.99
N GLY A 212 7.86 0.36 -5.68
CA GLY A 212 6.76 0.28 -4.73
C GLY A 212 6.91 -0.81 -3.68
N ALA A 213 5.83 -1.03 -2.94
CA ALA A 213 5.80 -1.90 -1.76
C ALA A 213 5.98 -3.40 -2.05
N ALA A 214 5.89 -3.83 -3.31
CA ALA A 214 6.04 -5.23 -3.69
C ALA A 214 7.49 -5.74 -3.63
N TYR A 215 8.49 -4.88 -3.45
CA TYR A 215 9.89 -5.21 -3.66
C TYR A 215 10.72 -5.23 -2.37
N ASP A 216 11.15 -4.08 -1.86
CA ASP A 216 12.18 -4.01 -0.79
C ASP A 216 11.61 -3.65 0.58
N GLY A 217 10.31 -3.49 0.70
CA GLY A 217 9.65 -3.16 1.95
C GLY A 217 8.35 -2.38 1.77
N VAL A 218 7.41 -2.58 2.68
CA VAL A 218 6.08 -1.93 2.66
C VAL A 218 6.09 -0.53 3.29
N GLY A 219 7.16 -0.17 4.01
CA GLY A 219 7.27 1.14 4.65
C GLY A 219 7.49 2.27 3.65
N ILE A 220 7.01 3.47 3.97
CA ILE A 220 7.19 4.67 3.12
C ILE A 220 8.66 4.88 2.73
N PRO A 221 9.65 4.78 3.65
CA PRO A 221 11.07 4.95 3.28
C PRO A 221 11.54 3.93 2.23
N ALA A 222 11.12 2.66 2.34
CA ALA A 222 11.45 1.62 1.38
C ALA A 222 10.82 1.91 0.00
N CYS A 223 9.54 2.28 -0.03
CA CYS A 223 8.86 2.66 -1.27
C CYS A 223 9.54 3.86 -1.95
N VAL A 224 9.94 4.89 -1.17
CA VAL A 224 10.67 6.05 -1.69
C VAL A 224 12.04 5.64 -2.23
N SER A 225 12.74 4.72 -1.56
CA SER A 225 14.03 4.20 -2.03
C SER A 225 13.89 3.48 -3.36
N THR A 226 12.91 2.58 -3.52
CA THR A 226 12.65 1.90 -4.79
C THR A 226 12.28 2.87 -5.90
N ALA A 227 11.48 3.91 -5.59
CA ALA A 227 11.11 4.95 -6.56
C ALA A 227 12.32 5.76 -7.04
N LYS A 228 13.23 6.14 -6.13
CA LYS A 228 14.49 6.83 -6.49
C LYS A 228 15.37 5.97 -7.38
N SER A 229 15.50 4.68 -7.07
CA SER A 229 16.29 3.73 -7.89
C SER A 229 15.68 3.58 -9.29
N ALA A 230 14.36 3.42 -9.39
CA ALA A 230 13.66 3.32 -10.68
C ALA A 230 13.79 4.62 -11.50
N ALA A 231 13.68 5.78 -10.86
CA ALA A 231 13.86 7.08 -11.52
C ALA A 231 15.30 7.22 -12.05
N ALA A 232 16.31 6.88 -11.25
CA ALA A 232 17.71 6.93 -11.68
C ALA A 232 17.98 6.01 -12.88
N GLN A 233 17.42 4.79 -12.87
CA GLN A 233 17.52 3.84 -14.00
C GLN A 233 16.91 4.42 -15.28
N VAL A 234 15.71 4.98 -15.19
CA VAL A 234 15.01 5.57 -16.34
C VAL A 234 15.74 6.81 -16.85
N LEU A 235 16.22 7.68 -15.98
CA LEU A 235 16.97 8.88 -16.36
C LEU A 235 18.28 8.51 -17.06
N ALA A 236 19.01 7.49 -16.57
CA ALA A 236 20.21 6.99 -17.22
C ALA A 236 19.92 6.42 -18.62
N TYR A 237 18.77 5.76 -18.80
CA TYR A 237 18.34 5.30 -20.12
C TYR A 237 18.02 6.49 -21.05
N LEU A 238 17.27 7.47 -20.57
CA LEU A 238 16.86 8.66 -21.35
C LEU A 238 18.04 9.58 -21.70
N ALA A 239 19.12 9.54 -20.94
CA ALA A 239 20.35 10.27 -21.26
C ALA A 239 21.14 9.68 -22.46
N ARG A 240 20.84 8.44 -22.88
CA ARG A 240 21.47 7.84 -24.05
C ARG A 240 20.97 8.50 -25.35
N PRO A 241 21.80 8.65 -26.40
CA PRO A 241 21.34 9.08 -27.71
C PRO A 241 20.18 8.22 -28.23
N GLN A 242 19.21 8.84 -28.88
CA GLN A 242 17.99 8.15 -29.34
C GLN A 242 18.29 6.92 -30.23
N ALA A 243 19.31 7.01 -31.08
CA ALA A 243 19.76 5.90 -31.92
C ALA A 243 20.23 4.66 -31.12
N LEU A 244 20.66 4.84 -29.86
CA LEU A 244 21.10 3.75 -28.97
C LEU A 244 20.00 3.28 -27.99
N ARG A 245 18.78 3.84 -28.07
CA ARG A 245 17.65 3.44 -27.24
C ARG A 245 16.78 2.36 -27.91
N ALA A 246 16.89 2.20 -29.23
CA ALA A 246 16.08 1.28 -30.03
C ALA A 246 16.66 -0.15 -30.09
N THR A 247 17.86 -0.37 -29.64
CA THR A 247 18.53 -1.69 -29.50
C THR A 247 18.46 -2.16 -28.05
#